data_55c36e8863669f7984d7121a07126273
#
_entry.id   55c36e8863669f7984d7121a07126273
#
_cell.length_a   1.000
_cell.length_b   1.000
_cell.length_c   1.000
_cell.angle_alpha   90.00
_cell.angle_beta   90.00
_cell.angle_gamma   90.00
#
_symmetry.space_group_name_H-M   'P 1'
#
loop_
_entity.id
_entity.type
_entity.pdbx_description
1 polymer ?
#
loop_
_entity_poly.entity_id
_entity_poly.type
_entity_poly.pdbx_seq_one_letter_code
_entity_poly.pdbx_strand_id
1 'polypeptide(L)' 'MFDLDDNYIKTFYGMSEAQKETGANYMGISRCCNGKQKTCGGYKWRYSNKS' A
#
# COMPACT_ATOMS: atom_id res chain seq x y z
N MET A 1 1.92 4.25 -1.69
CA MET A 1 2.91 3.20 -1.42
C MET A 1 4.22 3.85 -1.00
N PHE A 2 4.79 3.35 0.05
CA PHE A 2 6.04 3.88 0.61
C PHE A 2 7.01 2.73 0.78
N ASP A 3 8.32 3.02 0.74
CA ASP A 3 9.28 1.97 1.04
C ASP A 3 9.39 1.79 2.55
N LEU A 4 10.26 0.90 2.99
CA LEU A 4 10.35 0.59 4.42
C LEU A 4 10.96 1.72 5.23
N ASP A 5 11.55 2.71 4.57
CA ASP A 5 12.10 3.90 5.23
C ASP A 5 11.12 5.07 5.18
N ASP A 6 9.87 4.80 4.79
CA ASP A 6 8.82 5.80 4.67
C ASP A 6 9.03 6.81 3.56
N ASN A 7 9.80 6.45 2.55
CA ASN A 7 9.96 7.30 1.38
C ASN A 7 8.83 7.05 0.40
N TYR A 8 8.18 8.11 -0.03
CA TYR A 8 7.09 8.01 -0.97
C TYR A 8 7.58 7.45 -2.31
N ILE A 9 6.87 6.47 -2.83
CA ILE A 9 7.20 5.87 -4.11
C ILE A 9 6.16 6.20 -5.15
N LYS A 10 4.90 5.87 -4.87
CA LYS A 10 3.86 6.01 -5.89
C LYS A 10 2.49 5.96 -5.25
N THR A 11 1.52 6.64 -5.86
CA THR A 11 0.13 6.56 -5.47
C THR A 11 -0.61 5.70 -6.47
N PHE A 12 -1.39 4.75 -5.98
CA PHE A 12 -2.25 3.93 -6.84
C PHE A 12 -3.69 4.38 -6.64
N TYR A 13 -4.43 4.41 -7.72
CA TYR A 13 -5.82 4.85 -7.65
C TYR A 13 -6.79 3.72 -7.31
N GLY A 14 -6.30 2.50 -7.27
CA GLY A 14 -7.14 1.37 -6.89
C GLY A 14 -6.30 0.22 -6.39
N MET A 15 -6.92 -0.62 -5.56
CA MET A 15 -6.23 -1.79 -5.02
C MET A 15 -5.83 -2.77 -6.10
N SER A 16 -6.64 -2.88 -7.15
CA SER A 16 -6.34 -3.79 -8.25
C SER A 16 -5.05 -3.39 -8.94
N GLU A 17 -4.87 -2.09 -9.15
CA GLU A 17 -3.67 -1.59 -9.78
C GLU A 17 -2.45 -1.83 -8.90
N ALA A 18 -2.60 -1.57 -7.62
CA ALA A 18 -1.51 -1.80 -6.66
C ALA A 18 -1.12 -3.26 -6.63
N GLN A 19 -2.10 -4.15 -6.58
CA GLN A 19 -1.85 -5.57 -6.55
C GLN A 19 -1.15 -6.04 -7.83
N LYS A 20 -1.59 -5.52 -8.96
CA LYS A 20 -1.02 -5.90 -10.24
C LYS A 20 0.44 -5.45 -10.38
N GLU A 21 0.74 -4.25 -9.91
CA GLU A 21 2.07 -3.69 -10.05
C GLU A 21 3.07 -4.32 -9.08
N THR A 22 2.64 -4.60 -7.87
CA THR A 22 3.55 -5.06 -6.84
C THR A 22 3.42 -6.53 -6.52
N GLY A 23 2.34 -7.17 -6.94
CA GLY A 23 2.08 -8.55 -6.59
C GLY A 23 1.59 -8.71 -5.16
N ALA A 24 1.40 -7.63 -4.44
CA ALA A 24 0.93 -7.70 -3.07
C ALA A 24 -0.58 -7.99 -3.05
N ASN A 25 -1.03 -8.77 -2.08
CA ASN A 25 -2.43 -9.11 -1.96
C ASN A 25 -3.22 -7.88 -1.51
N TYR A 26 -4.34 -7.60 -2.15
CA TYR A 26 -5.12 -6.41 -1.82
C TYR A 26 -5.61 -6.41 -0.39
N MET A 27 -5.86 -7.58 0.19
CA MET A 27 -6.28 -7.65 1.59
C MET A 27 -5.16 -7.19 2.51
N GLY A 28 -3.93 -7.58 2.20
CA GLY A 28 -2.77 -7.11 2.97
C GLY A 28 -2.57 -5.62 2.83
N ILE A 29 -2.75 -5.09 1.63
CA ILE A 29 -2.64 -3.66 1.39
C ILE A 29 -3.70 -2.92 2.20
N SER A 30 -4.92 -3.42 2.21
CA SER A 30 -5.99 -2.82 2.97
C SER A 30 -5.67 -2.81 4.47
N ARG A 31 -5.13 -3.91 4.98
CA ARG A 31 -4.74 -3.97 6.39
C ARG A 31 -3.65 -2.97 6.72
N CYS A 32 -2.68 -2.82 5.83
CA CYS A 32 -1.65 -1.80 6.02
C CYS A 32 -2.26 -0.41 6.06
N CYS A 33 -3.19 -0.13 5.16
CA CYS A 33 -3.84 1.18 5.11
C CYS A 33 -4.64 1.45 6.36
N ASN A 34 -5.18 0.40 6.98
CA ASN A 34 -5.98 0.54 8.20
C ASN A 34 -5.14 0.43 9.47
N GLY A 35 -3.84 0.28 9.33
CA GLY A 35 -2.95 0.21 10.47
C GLY A 35 -2.91 -1.13 11.17
N LYS A 36 -3.50 -2.16 10.59
CA LYS A 36 -3.52 -3.48 11.20
C LYS A 36 -2.33 -4.33 10.82
N GLN A 37 -1.59 -3.91 9.82
CA GLN A 37 -0.42 -4.61 9.34
C GLN A 37 0.62 -3.55 9.02
N LYS A 38 1.88 -3.83 9.30
CA LYS A 38 2.92 -2.83 9.10
C LYS A 38 3.34 -2.72 7.65
N THR A 39 3.49 -3.84 6.97
CA THR A 39 3.95 -3.86 5.59
C THR A 39 3.22 -4.92 4.81
N CYS A 40 3.25 -4.80 3.51
CA CYS A 40 2.70 -5.81 2.62
C CYS A 40 3.50 -5.77 1.32
N GLY A 41 3.99 -6.93 0.90
CA GLY A 41 4.78 -7.02 -0.32
C GLY A 41 6.09 -6.27 -0.26
N GLY A 42 6.62 -6.01 0.93
CA GLY A 42 7.86 -5.29 1.10
C GLY A 42 7.71 -3.79 1.08
N TYR A 43 6.50 -3.29 1.18
CA TYR A 43 6.22 -1.86 1.15
C TYR A 43 5.24 -1.49 2.25
N LYS A 44 5.22 -0.21 2.60
CA LYS A 44 4.23 0.34 3.51
C LYS A 44 3.12 0.99 2.71
N TRP A 45 1.90 0.88 3.20
CA TRP A 45 0.73 1.33 2.45
C TRP A 45 -0.14 2.24 3.30
N ARG A 46 -0.69 3.27 2.68
CA ARG A 46 -1.66 4.15 3.31
C ARG A 46 -2.68 4.59 2.28
N TYR A 47 -3.88 4.89 2.75
CA TYR A 47 -4.87 5.49 1.86
C TYR A 47 -4.39 6.88 1.46
N SER A 48 -4.62 7.21 0.23
CA SER A 48 -4.40 8.57 -0.22
C SER A 48 -5.44 9.42 0.48
N ASN A 49 -5.00 10.45 1.08
CA ASN A 49 -5.88 11.24 1.80
C ASN A 49 -6.62 12.17 0.98
N LYS A 50 -7.52 11.96 0.58
CA LYS A 50 -8.14 12.82 -0.06
C LYS A 50 -9.32 13.22 0.33
N SER A 51 -9.58 13.49 0.75
CA SER A 51 -10.63 13.62 1.19
C SER A 51 -11.20 14.09 1.23
#